data_8338b01ac89cb02ab39518dfd4869e83
#
_entry.id   8338b01ac89cb02ab39518dfd4869e83
#
_cell.length_a   1.000
_cell.length_b   1.000
_cell.length_c   1.000
_cell.angle_alpha   90.00
_cell.angle_beta   90.00
_cell.angle_gamma   90.00
#
_symmetry.space_group_name_H-M   'P 1'
#
loop_
_entity.id
_entity.type
_entity.pdbx_description
1 polymer ?
#
loop_
_entity_poly.entity_id
_entity_poly.type
_entity_poly.pdbx_seq_one_letter_code
_entity_poly.pdbx_strand_id
1 'polypeptide(L)'
;MPQPTGTPTWIDLGSNKAESSRAFYQGLFGWSFADQGEELGHYEMVAKDGNIIAGFMNVEGIPGPDGGPLVDRWDIFLAVDDIAARIDLAKKHGATVISEPMTMPETGSFALITDPTGAAIGL
;
A
#
# COMPACT_ATOMS: atom_id res chain seq x y z
N MET A 1 17.56 -10.73 -3.49
CA MET A 1 18.42 -9.55 -3.24
C MET A 1 17.58 -8.40 -2.73
N PRO A 2 17.94 -7.78 -1.61
CA PRO A 2 17.24 -6.58 -1.16
C PRO A 2 17.38 -5.48 -2.21
N GLN A 3 16.32 -4.72 -2.39
CA GLN A 3 16.35 -3.56 -3.28
C GLN A 3 17.11 -2.41 -2.62
N PRO A 4 17.85 -1.61 -3.38
CA PRO A 4 18.47 -0.42 -2.81
C PRO A 4 17.42 0.52 -2.20
N THR A 5 17.77 1.14 -1.09
CA THR A 5 16.87 2.11 -0.42
C THR A 5 16.46 3.22 -1.39
N GLY A 6 15.16 3.52 -1.42
CA GLY A 6 14.59 4.51 -2.32
C GLY A 6 14.11 3.95 -3.65
N THR A 7 14.27 2.65 -3.90
CA THR A 7 13.80 2.02 -5.14
C THR A 7 12.31 1.72 -5.03
N PRO A 8 11.48 2.11 -6.03
CA PRO A 8 10.08 1.65 -6.08
C PRO A 8 10.04 0.13 -6.14
N THR A 9 9.29 -0.50 -5.22
CA THR A 9 9.30 -1.95 -5.08
C THR A 9 7.91 -2.58 -5.00
N TRP A 10 6.88 -1.80 -4.73
CA TRP A 10 5.52 -2.32 -4.57
C TRP A 10 4.51 -1.23 -4.92
N ILE A 11 3.37 -1.64 -5.44
CA ILE A 11 2.21 -0.76 -5.62
C ILE A 11 0.99 -1.39 -4.97
N ASP A 12 0.06 -0.56 -4.52
CA ASP A 12 -1.07 -0.99 -3.74
C ASP A 12 -2.28 -0.12 -4.09
N LEU A 13 -3.41 -0.76 -4.37
CA LEU A 13 -4.65 -0.03 -4.66
C LEU A 13 -5.60 -0.12 -3.47
N GLY A 14 -6.08 1.03 -2.99
CA GLY A 14 -7.20 1.09 -2.07
C GLY A 14 -8.45 1.53 -2.83
N SER A 15 -9.54 0.80 -2.71
CA SER A 15 -10.78 1.10 -3.41
C SER A 15 -11.98 1.00 -2.48
N ASN A 16 -12.88 1.99 -2.56
CA ASN A 16 -14.17 1.96 -1.89
C ASN A 16 -15.23 1.17 -2.68
N LYS A 17 -14.88 0.75 -3.90
CA LYS A 17 -15.76 -0.05 -4.77
C LYS A 17 -14.97 -1.24 -5.29
N ALA A 18 -14.62 -2.14 -4.37
CA ALA A 18 -13.71 -3.25 -4.65
C ALA A 18 -14.14 -4.12 -5.82
N GLU A 19 -15.41 -4.51 -5.90
CA GLU A 19 -15.89 -5.35 -7.00
C GLU A 19 -15.73 -4.67 -8.35
N SER A 20 -16.03 -3.38 -8.41
CA SER A 20 -15.89 -2.60 -9.63
C SER A 20 -14.41 -2.49 -10.06
N SER A 21 -13.52 -2.26 -9.12
CA SER A 21 -12.08 -2.21 -9.40
C SER A 21 -11.55 -3.54 -9.89
N ARG A 22 -11.91 -4.64 -9.22
CA ARG A 22 -11.49 -5.98 -9.66
C ARG A 22 -11.96 -6.27 -11.08
N ALA A 23 -13.23 -6.03 -11.37
CA ALA A 23 -13.79 -6.28 -12.69
C ALA A 23 -13.07 -5.46 -13.76
N PHE A 24 -12.76 -4.21 -13.46
CA PHE A 24 -12.05 -3.34 -14.40
C PHE A 24 -10.67 -3.89 -14.75
N TYR A 25 -9.87 -4.22 -13.74
CA TYR A 25 -8.50 -4.68 -13.98
C TYR A 25 -8.44 -6.10 -14.52
N GLN A 26 -9.40 -6.96 -14.15
CA GLN A 26 -9.53 -8.28 -14.75
C GLN A 26 -9.84 -8.16 -16.25
N GLY A 27 -10.75 -7.27 -16.62
CA GLY A 27 -11.11 -7.04 -18.00
C GLY A 27 -10.00 -6.40 -18.82
N LEU A 28 -9.26 -5.48 -18.19
CA LEU A 28 -8.23 -4.71 -18.88
C LEU A 28 -6.92 -5.51 -19.08
N PHE A 29 -6.48 -6.21 -18.03
CA PHE A 29 -5.16 -6.85 -18.02
C PHE A 29 -5.20 -8.34 -17.71
N GLY A 30 -6.34 -8.90 -17.35
CA GLY A 30 -6.42 -10.30 -16.93
C GLY A 30 -5.80 -10.55 -15.56
N TRP A 31 -5.78 -9.53 -14.68
CA TRP A 31 -5.26 -9.69 -13.33
C TRP A 31 -6.15 -10.64 -12.51
N SER A 32 -5.54 -11.36 -11.58
CA SER A 32 -6.24 -12.16 -10.59
C SER A 32 -6.01 -11.59 -9.19
N PHE A 33 -6.98 -11.82 -8.29
CA PHE A 33 -6.97 -11.28 -6.93
C PHE A 33 -7.16 -12.44 -5.96
N ALA A 34 -6.27 -12.55 -4.98
CA ALA A 34 -6.30 -13.62 -3.98
C ALA A 34 -6.40 -13.04 -2.57
N ASP A 35 -7.53 -13.24 -1.93
CA ASP A 35 -7.80 -12.81 -0.56
C ASP A 35 -6.85 -13.55 0.40
N GLN A 36 -6.17 -12.81 1.28
CA GLN A 36 -5.20 -13.34 2.21
C GLN A 36 -5.81 -13.67 3.58
N GLY A 37 -7.11 -13.54 3.72
CA GLY A 37 -7.84 -13.95 4.90
C GLY A 37 -8.14 -12.83 5.90
N GLU A 38 -8.99 -13.17 6.87
CA GLU A 38 -9.49 -12.22 7.85
C GLU A 38 -8.38 -11.63 8.72
N GLU A 39 -7.37 -12.42 9.06
CA GLU A 39 -6.25 -11.97 9.89
C GLU A 39 -5.48 -10.81 9.25
N LEU A 40 -5.47 -10.73 7.93
CA LEU A 40 -4.84 -9.66 7.18
C LEU A 40 -5.86 -8.65 6.63
N GLY A 41 -7.06 -8.58 7.25
CA GLY A 41 -8.09 -7.63 6.86
C GLY A 41 -8.61 -7.84 5.46
N HIS A 42 -8.56 -9.08 4.95
CA HIS A 42 -8.93 -9.44 3.58
C HIS A 42 -8.12 -8.70 2.51
N TYR A 43 -6.88 -8.35 2.84
CA TYR A 43 -5.93 -7.83 1.86
C TYR A 43 -5.77 -8.83 0.72
N GLU A 44 -5.70 -8.34 -0.51
CA GLU A 44 -5.61 -9.22 -1.66
C GLU A 44 -4.27 -9.06 -2.37
N MET A 45 -3.69 -10.18 -2.77
CA MET A 45 -2.52 -10.19 -3.64
C MET A 45 -2.99 -10.19 -5.09
N VAL A 46 -2.47 -9.26 -5.86
CA VAL A 46 -2.77 -9.14 -7.29
C VAL A 46 -1.71 -9.87 -8.07
N ALA A 47 -2.13 -10.72 -8.99
CA ALA A 47 -1.18 -11.49 -9.81
C ALA A 47 -1.49 -11.36 -11.30
N LYS A 48 -0.46 -11.47 -12.10
CA LYS A 48 -0.53 -11.55 -13.56
C LYS A 48 0.29 -12.76 -14.00
N ASP A 49 -0.36 -13.68 -14.68
CA ASP A 49 0.27 -14.91 -15.19
C ASP A 49 1.06 -15.66 -14.11
N GLY A 50 0.48 -15.74 -12.90
CA GLY A 50 1.08 -16.43 -11.77
C GLY A 50 2.13 -15.64 -10.99
N ASN A 51 2.45 -14.42 -11.41
CA ASN A 51 3.42 -13.56 -10.73
C ASN A 51 2.70 -12.49 -9.91
N ILE A 52 3.04 -12.37 -8.64
CA ILE A 52 2.48 -11.33 -7.76
C ILE A 52 3.09 -10.00 -8.17
N ILE A 53 2.22 -9.00 -8.41
CA ILE A 53 2.65 -7.70 -8.94
C ILE A 53 2.20 -6.52 -8.10
N ALA A 54 1.18 -6.68 -7.26
CA ALA A 54 0.60 -5.56 -6.49
C ALA A 54 -0.22 -6.07 -5.32
N GLY A 55 -0.64 -5.13 -4.48
CA GLY A 55 -1.64 -5.37 -3.45
C GLY A 55 -2.94 -4.66 -3.76
N PHE A 56 -4.00 -5.08 -3.09
CA PHE A 56 -5.32 -4.50 -3.24
C PHE A 56 -6.07 -4.59 -1.93
N MET A 57 -6.75 -3.52 -1.57
CA MET A 57 -7.54 -3.49 -0.35
C MET A 57 -8.89 -2.79 -0.57
N ASN A 58 -9.95 -3.41 -0.07
CA ASN A 58 -11.24 -2.76 0.04
C ASN A 58 -11.14 -1.80 1.24
N VAL A 59 -11.28 -0.50 0.98
CA VAL A 59 -11.19 0.52 2.03
C VAL A 59 -12.54 1.14 2.36
N GLU A 60 -13.62 0.57 1.84
CA GLU A 60 -14.97 1.01 2.16
C GLU A 60 -15.21 0.95 3.68
N GLY A 61 -15.69 2.04 4.24
CA GLY A 61 -15.96 2.12 5.67
C GLY A 61 -14.75 2.41 6.56
N ILE A 62 -13.55 2.47 6.01
CA ILE A 62 -12.36 2.85 6.77
C ILE A 62 -12.25 4.38 6.76
N PRO A 63 -12.22 5.04 7.95
CA PRO A 63 -12.14 6.50 7.98
C PRO A 63 -10.76 7.00 7.56
N GLY A 64 -10.75 8.07 6.78
CA GLY A 64 -9.53 8.78 6.44
C GLY A 64 -9.05 9.69 7.58
N PRO A 65 -7.91 10.37 7.40
CA PRO A 65 -7.33 11.25 8.42
C PRO A 65 -8.26 12.39 8.85
N ASP A 66 -9.16 12.81 7.99
CA ASP A 66 -10.14 13.88 8.26
C ASP A 66 -11.48 13.35 8.78
N GLY A 67 -11.60 12.03 9.02
CA GLY A 67 -12.83 11.39 9.46
C GLY A 67 -13.79 11.02 8.33
N GLY A 68 -13.54 11.47 7.10
CA GLY A 68 -14.29 11.07 5.91
C GLY A 68 -13.78 9.75 5.33
N PRO A 69 -14.33 9.29 4.21
CA PRO A 69 -13.86 8.06 3.58
C PRO A 69 -12.43 8.23 3.04
N LEU A 70 -11.70 7.12 3.00
CA LEU A 70 -10.41 7.09 2.30
C LEU A 70 -10.64 7.32 0.81
N VAL A 71 -9.71 8.02 0.18
CA VAL A 71 -9.75 8.27 -1.27
C VAL A 71 -9.34 7.00 -2.02
N ASP A 72 -10.00 6.70 -3.12
CA ASP A 72 -9.57 5.64 -4.03
C ASP A 72 -8.25 6.07 -4.64
N ARG A 73 -7.20 5.26 -4.48
CA ARG A 73 -5.87 5.65 -4.97
C ARG A 73 -4.91 4.48 -5.04
N TRP A 74 -3.91 4.65 -5.88
CA TRP A 74 -2.72 3.82 -5.89
C TRP A 74 -1.67 4.43 -4.98
N ASP A 75 -1.02 3.60 -4.16
CA ASP A 75 0.13 3.98 -3.36
C ASP A 75 1.36 3.25 -3.91
N ILE A 76 2.47 3.99 -4.02
CA ILE A 76 3.76 3.43 -4.41
C ILE A 76 4.60 3.29 -3.16
N PHE A 77 5.23 2.12 -2.99
CA PHE A 77 6.10 1.84 -1.85
C PHE A 77 7.55 1.79 -2.28
N LEU A 78 8.39 2.50 -1.57
CA LEU A 78 9.83 2.54 -1.79
C LEU A 78 10.51 1.60 -0.82
N ALA A 79 11.50 0.85 -1.31
CA ALA A 79 12.29 -0.02 -0.45
C ALA A 79 13.08 0.80 0.56
N VAL A 80 13.16 0.34 1.81
CA VAL A 80 13.99 0.95 2.85
C VAL A 80 14.75 -0.12 3.60
N ASP A 81 15.91 0.26 4.11
CA ASP A 81 16.80 -0.63 4.86
C ASP A 81 16.33 -0.83 6.32
N ASP A 82 15.92 0.26 6.97
CA ASP A 82 15.43 0.27 8.36
C ASP A 82 14.26 1.24 8.41
N ILE A 83 13.05 0.67 8.51
CA ILE A 83 11.82 1.48 8.40
C ILE A 83 11.69 2.50 9.55
N ALA A 84 12.07 2.11 10.77
CA ALA A 84 11.99 3.02 11.92
C ALA A 84 12.92 4.22 11.75
N ALA A 85 14.16 3.95 11.34
CA ALA A 85 15.15 5.00 11.10
C ALA A 85 14.73 5.91 9.95
N ARG A 86 14.15 5.35 8.88
CA ARG A 86 13.69 6.13 7.73
C ARG A 86 12.48 7.00 8.09
N ILE A 87 11.57 6.50 8.91
CA ILE A 87 10.44 7.31 9.40
C ILE A 87 10.94 8.49 10.23
N ASP A 88 11.89 8.26 11.14
CA ASP A 88 12.47 9.35 11.96
C ASP A 88 13.15 10.39 11.07
N LEU A 89 13.89 9.94 10.07
CA LEU A 89 14.55 10.83 9.12
C LEU A 89 13.53 11.61 8.28
N ALA A 90 12.46 10.95 7.84
CA ALA A 90 11.39 11.58 7.09
C ALA A 90 10.74 12.71 7.90
N LYS A 91 10.44 12.47 9.18
CA LYS A 91 9.88 13.49 10.07
C LYS A 91 10.80 14.71 10.17
N LYS A 92 12.10 14.49 10.24
CA LYS A 92 13.10 15.58 10.28
C LYS A 92 13.09 16.41 8.99
N HIS A 93 12.71 15.80 7.88
CA HIS A 93 12.64 16.47 6.58
C HIS A 93 11.23 16.94 6.21
N GLY A 94 10.31 16.98 7.17
CA GLY A 94 9.00 17.59 6.97
C GLY A 94 7.86 16.65 6.60
N ALA A 95 8.08 15.35 6.71
CA ALA A 95 7.02 14.36 6.45
C ALA A 95 6.00 14.30 7.58
N THR A 96 4.77 13.92 7.22
CA THR A 96 3.72 13.56 8.17
C THR A 96 3.48 12.05 8.04
N VAL A 97 3.36 11.35 9.18
CA VAL A 97 3.07 9.92 9.16
C VAL A 97 1.57 9.70 9.09
N ILE A 98 1.10 9.03 8.03
CA ILE A 98 -0.32 8.66 7.87
C ILE A 98 -0.58 7.34 8.59
N SER A 99 0.30 6.36 8.42
CA SER A 99 0.19 5.05 9.04
C SER A 99 1.56 4.67 9.60
N GLU A 100 1.61 4.43 10.92
CA GLU A 100 2.83 3.96 11.57
C GLU A 100 3.24 2.59 11.03
N PRO A 101 4.52 2.22 11.16
CA PRO A 101 4.98 0.93 10.66
C PRO A 101 4.15 -0.23 11.17
N MET A 102 3.71 -1.07 10.25
CA MET A 102 2.99 -2.31 10.52
C MET A 102 3.76 -3.45 9.92
N THR A 103 3.78 -4.59 10.62
CA THR A 103 4.46 -5.79 10.13
C THR A 103 3.44 -6.81 9.68
N MET A 104 3.60 -7.29 8.45
CA MET A 104 2.82 -8.41 7.91
C MET A 104 3.69 -9.65 7.94
N PRO A 105 3.17 -10.78 8.49
CA PRO A 105 3.94 -12.03 8.52
C PRO A 105 4.44 -12.42 7.11
N GLU A 106 5.70 -12.81 7.02
CA GLU A 106 6.35 -13.28 5.79
C GLU A 106 6.51 -12.23 4.69
N THR A 107 5.91 -11.06 4.83
CA THR A 107 5.95 -10.00 3.81
C THR A 107 6.92 -8.88 4.20
N GLY A 108 6.92 -8.47 5.46
CA GLY A 108 7.77 -7.41 5.97
C GLY A 108 6.97 -6.29 6.60
N SER A 109 7.64 -5.18 6.89
CA SER A 109 7.03 -4.01 7.49
C SER A 109 6.78 -2.94 6.44
N PHE A 110 5.72 -2.16 6.65
CA PHE A 110 5.38 -1.06 5.77
C PHE A 110 4.80 0.09 6.57
N ALA A 111 4.89 1.29 6.01
CA ALA A 111 4.30 2.50 6.58
C ALA A 111 3.86 3.42 5.44
N LEU A 112 3.01 4.38 5.76
CA LEU A 112 2.55 5.36 4.80
C LEU A 112 2.81 6.76 5.37
N ILE A 113 3.45 7.60 4.58
CA ILE A 113 3.78 8.98 4.95
C ILE A 113 3.33 9.94 3.86
N THR A 114 3.27 11.23 4.19
CA THR A 114 3.21 12.28 3.18
C THR A 114 4.55 12.99 3.15
N ASP A 115 4.96 13.41 1.94
CA ASP A 115 6.11 14.30 1.81
C ASP A 115 5.72 15.74 2.24
N PRO A 116 6.67 16.72 2.26
CA PRO A 116 6.35 18.08 2.67
C PRO A 116 5.29 18.78 1.82
N THR A 117 5.02 18.29 0.62
CA THR A 117 3.97 18.87 -0.26
C THR A 117 2.59 18.25 0.01
N GLY A 118 2.53 17.17 0.78
CA GLY A 118 1.29 16.46 1.06
C GLY A 118 1.06 15.24 0.16
N ALA A 119 2.00 14.90 -0.71
CA ALA A 119 1.90 13.70 -1.54
C ALA A 119 2.17 12.45 -0.71
N ALA A 120 1.32 11.45 -0.83
CA ALA A 120 1.48 10.19 -0.10
C ALA A 120 2.49 9.27 -0.78
N ILE A 121 3.30 8.58 0.04
CA ILE A 121 4.27 7.60 -0.42
C ILE A 121 4.41 6.52 0.64
N GLY A 122 4.56 5.26 0.22
CA GLY A 122 4.79 4.13 1.12
C GLY A 122 6.27 3.82 1.30
N LEU A 123 6.57 3.23 2.46
CA LEU A 123 7.92 2.74 2.77
C LEU A 123 7.87 1.28 3.17
#